data_908f9a6fffb6505409789da1a7ae4c4b
#
_entry.id   908f9a6fffb6505409789da1a7ae4c4b
#
_cell.length_a   1.000
_cell.length_b   1.000
_cell.length_c   1.000
_cell.angle_alpha   90.00
_cell.angle_beta   90.00
_cell.angle_gamma   90.00
#
_symmetry.space_group_name_H-M   'P 1'
#
loop_
_entity.id
_entity.type
_entity.pdbx_description
1 polymer ?
#
loop_
_entity_poly.entity_id
_entity_poly.type
_entity_poly.pdbx_seq_one_letter_code
_entity_poly.pdbx_strand_id
1 'polypeptide(L)'
;MQRRLRTGLAAGALGVALVLAGCASGADDNQQTDPSATEEHQGHGGDNAESGDEEMDHSMEHPMDGGPAPAGIEEATSPKYPVGTKVTLTADHMEGMDGSKATIVGAFDTYTYAVNFTPTTGGAPVKDHKWVVQQEIKDAGSKQLADGTEVTLEAEHMKGMKGAKATIASSTDETVYMVDYEAGGMK
;
A
#
# COMPACT_ATOMS: atom_id res chain seq x y z
N MET A 1 32.14 -1.37 41.24
CA MET A 1 31.19 -2.36 41.75
C MET A 1 30.65 -3.14 40.57
N GLN A 2 31.11 -4.39 40.43
CA GLN A 2 30.70 -5.33 39.38
C GLN A 2 29.40 -5.99 39.79
N ARG A 3 28.39 -6.13 38.91
CA ARG A 3 27.31 -7.09 39.04
C ARG A 3 27.00 -7.77 37.71
N ARG A 4 27.53 -8.89 37.56
CA ARG A 4 27.22 -10.26 37.12
C ARG A 4 26.00 -10.43 36.17
N LEU A 5 26.37 -11.03 35.04
CA LEU A 5 25.49 -11.76 34.12
C LEU A 5 24.62 -12.79 34.85
N ARG A 6 23.39 -12.97 34.35
CA ARG A 6 22.67 -14.24 34.47
C ARG A 6 22.13 -14.67 33.12
N THR A 7 22.79 -15.65 32.60
CA THR A 7 22.38 -16.48 31.47
C THR A 7 21.22 -17.37 31.90
N GLY A 8 20.15 -17.42 31.17
CA GLY A 8 19.06 -18.37 31.32
C GLY A 8 18.77 -19.01 29.96
N LEU A 9 19.37 -20.19 29.73
CA LEU A 9 18.93 -21.12 28.69
C LEU A 9 17.65 -21.82 29.15
N ALA A 10 16.63 -21.85 28.28
CA ALA A 10 15.58 -22.86 28.38
C ALA A 10 15.34 -23.40 26.96
N ALA A 11 15.83 -24.61 26.77
CA ALA A 11 15.51 -25.45 25.62
C ALA A 11 14.16 -26.15 25.90
N GLY A 12 13.29 -26.22 24.94
CA GLY A 12 12.05 -26.99 24.99
C GLY A 12 11.75 -27.51 23.58
N ALA A 13 11.88 -28.84 23.46
CA ALA A 13 11.81 -29.57 22.20
C ALA A 13 10.40 -30.07 21.85
N LEU A 14 10.22 -30.34 20.56
CA LEU A 14 9.40 -31.36 19.90
C LEU A 14 7.88 -31.39 20.08
N GLY A 15 7.23 -31.39 18.90
CA GLY A 15 5.89 -31.90 18.66
C GLY A 15 5.58 -31.98 17.19
N VAL A 16 6.14 -33.00 16.49
CA VAL A 16 5.74 -33.40 15.14
C VAL A 16 4.47 -34.27 15.28
N ALA A 17 3.42 -33.89 14.60
CA ALA A 17 2.31 -34.79 14.31
C ALA A 17 1.93 -34.70 12.82
N LEU A 18 2.43 -35.65 12.03
CA LEU A 18 1.92 -36.02 10.72
C LEU A 18 0.63 -36.83 10.93
N VAL A 19 -0.44 -36.48 10.21
CA VAL A 19 -1.54 -37.38 9.91
C VAL A 19 -1.81 -37.36 8.41
N LEU A 20 -1.38 -38.44 7.76
CA LEU A 20 -1.78 -38.86 6.43
C LEU A 20 -2.95 -39.82 6.57
N ALA A 21 -4.01 -39.66 5.81
CA ALA A 21 -4.92 -40.66 5.29
C ALA A 21 -6.09 -39.94 4.61
N GLY A 22 -6.60 -40.28 3.47
CA GLY A 22 -6.43 -41.36 2.56
C GLY A 22 -7.49 -41.21 1.43
N CYS A 23 -7.17 -41.81 0.35
CA CYS A 23 -7.93 -41.88 -0.92
C CYS A 23 -9.38 -42.41 -0.79
N ALA A 24 -10.26 -41.96 -1.68
CA ALA A 24 -11.20 -42.88 -2.34
C ALA A 24 -11.74 -42.29 -3.63
N SER A 25 -11.52 -43.05 -4.66
CA SER A 25 -11.98 -43.00 -6.05
C SER A 25 -13.48 -43.25 -6.16
N GLY A 26 -14.10 -42.72 -7.22
CA GLY A 26 -15.41 -43.10 -7.68
C GLY A 26 -15.65 -42.51 -9.06
N ALA A 27 -15.34 -43.28 -10.08
CA ALA A 27 -15.75 -43.08 -11.46
C ALA A 27 -17.08 -43.79 -11.68
N ASP A 28 -17.91 -43.19 -12.57
CA ASP A 28 -18.84 -43.83 -13.51
C ASP A 28 -19.53 -42.70 -14.28
N ASP A 29 -19.25 -42.49 -15.54
CA ASP A 29 -19.66 -43.11 -16.78
C ASP A 29 -21.17 -42.98 -17.05
N ASN A 30 -21.56 -42.34 -18.12
CA ASN A 30 -22.30 -42.77 -19.26
C ASN A 30 -23.12 -41.71 -20.03
N GLN A 31 -22.77 -41.57 -21.29
CA GLN A 31 -23.56 -41.48 -22.54
C GLN A 31 -24.42 -40.23 -22.85
N GLN A 32 -23.96 -39.43 -23.74
CA GLN A 32 -24.28 -39.32 -25.19
C GLN A 32 -25.75 -39.54 -25.60
N THR A 33 -26.39 -38.46 -26.10
CA THR A 33 -27.25 -38.43 -27.28
C THR A 33 -27.46 -37.00 -27.77
N ASP A 34 -26.99 -36.71 -28.99
CA ASP A 34 -27.52 -35.75 -29.96
C ASP A 34 -28.58 -36.48 -30.80
N PRO A 35 -29.59 -35.87 -31.42
CA PRO A 35 -29.43 -34.93 -32.51
C PRO A 35 -30.53 -33.86 -32.71
N SER A 36 -30.10 -32.79 -33.43
CA SER A 36 -30.80 -32.01 -34.46
C SER A 36 -32.31 -31.72 -34.34
N ALA A 37 -32.63 -30.43 -34.36
CA ALA A 37 -33.64 -29.89 -35.29
C ALA A 37 -33.54 -28.36 -35.37
N THR A 38 -33.35 -27.92 -36.58
CA THR A 38 -33.46 -26.58 -37.14
C THR A 38 -34.84 -26.00 -36.93
N GLU A 39 -34.98 -24.77 -36.53
CA GLU A 39 -36.00 -23.84 -37.05
C GLU A 39 -35.59 -22.37 -36.86
N GLU A 40 -35.57 -21.72 -38.00
CA GLU A 40 -35.38 -20.27 -38.15
C GLU A 40 -36.55 -19.51 -37.59
N HIS A 41 -36.30 -18.42 -36.83
CA HIS A 41 -37.24 -17.30 -36.77
C HIS A 41 -36.52 -15.98 -36.80
N GLN A 42 -36.89 -15.22 -37.82
CA GLN A 42 -36.44 -13.86 -38.12
C GLN A 42 -36.96 -12.82 -37.12
N GLY A 43 -36.08 -11.91 -36.74
CA GLY A 43 -36.37 -10.47 -36.71
C GLY A 43 -37.07 -9.90 -35.49
N HIS A 44 -36.35 -9.06 -34.80
CA HIS A 44 -36.59 -7.61 -34.58
C HIS A 44 -35.52 -7.09 -33.63
N GLY A 45 -34.72 -6.21 -34.11
CA GLY A 45 -34.78 -4.78 -33.83
C GLY A 45 -34.33 -4.35 -32.46
N GLY A 46 -33.08 -3.86 -32.38
CA GLY A 46 -32.72 -2.71 -31.56
C GLY A 46 -32.78 -2.86 -30.04
N ASP A 47 -31.66 -3.05 -29.44
CA ASP A 47 -31.17 -2.05 -28.49
C ASP A 47 -29.73 -2.39 -28.16
N ASN A 48 -28.90 -1.48 -28.52
CA ASN A 48 -27.47 -1.44 -28.27
C ASN A 48 -27.29 -1.19 -26.77
N ALA A 49 -27.20 -2.27 -25.97
CA ALA A 49 -26.65 -2.15 -24.64
C ALA A 49 -25.13 -2.22 -24.78
N GLU A 50 -24.56 -1.09 -25.04
CA GLU A 50 -23.16 -0.77 -24.85
C GLU A 50 -22.83 -1.05 -23.38
N SER A 51 -22.30 -2.28 -23.12
CA SER A 51 -21.60 -2.54 -21.88
C SER A 51 -20.30 -1.73 -21.96
N GLY A 52 -20.39 -0.48 -21.52
CA GLY A 52 -19.23 0.31 -21.21
C GLY A 52 -18.46 -0.41 -20.12
N ASP A 53 -17.37 -1.09 -20.50
CA ASP A 53 -16.24 -1.29 -19.60
C ASP A 53 -15.78 0.10 -19.21
N GLU A 54 -16.35 0.63 -18.14
CA GLU A 54 -15.77 1.74 -17.41
C GLU A 54 -14.48 1.18 -16.80
N GLU A 55 -13.40 1.20 -17.60
CA GLU A 55 -12.06 1.23 -17.06
C GLU A 55 -12.04 2.43 -16.13
N MET A 56 -12.21 2.16 -14.83
CA MET A 56 -11.98 3.15 -13.80
C MET A 56 -10.51 3.53 -13.94
N ASP A 57 -10.28 4.63 -14.65
CA ASP A 57 -9.01 5.32 -14.66
C ASP A 57 -8.68 5.69 -13.20
N HIS A 58 -7.94 4.81 -12.55
CA HIS A 58 -7.36 5.02 -11.24
C HIS A 58 -6.10 5.91 -11.35
N SER A 59 -6.07 6.84 -12.27
CA SER A 59 -5.11 7.94 -12.21
C SER A 59 -5.47 8.79 -10.99
N MET A 60 -5.04 8.33 -9.83
CA MET A 60 -5.00 9.12 -8.61
C MET A 60 -4.12 10.32 -8.92
N GLU A 61 -4.74 11.49 -9.16
CA GLU A 61 -4.02 12.74 -9.31
C GLU A 61 -3.30 13.05 -8.00
N HIS A 62 -2.09 12.53 -7.87
CA HIS A 62 -1.16 13.02 -6.86
C HIS A 62 -0.66 14.37 -7.30
N PRO A 63 -0.61 15.37 -6.41
CA PRO A 63 0.07 16.62 -6.72
C PRO A 63 1.50 16.31 -7.20
N MET A 64 1.90 16.88 -8.32
CA MET A 64 3.26 16.72 -8.86
C MET A 64 4.33 17.39 -7.97
N ASP A 65 3.88 18.22 -7.04
CA ASP A 65 4.68 18.86 -6.00
C ASP A 65 4.27 18.25 -4.66
N GLY A 66 5.18 17.53 -4.01
CA GLY A 66 4.96 16.93 -2.69
C GLY A 66 4.79 17.97 -1.56
N GLY A 67 4.89 19.25 -1.87
CA GLY A 67 4.81 20.33 -0.88
C GLY A 67 5.99 20.37 0.11
N PRO A 68 5.94 21.25 1.09
CA PRO A 68 6.96 21.32 2.15
C PRO A 68 6.83 20.11 3.10
N ALA A 69 7.93 19.78 3.77
CA ALA A 69 7.91 18.80 4.84
C ALA A 69 6.85 19.15 5.89
N PRO A 70 6.13 18.16 6.45
CA PRO A 70 5.13 18.41 7.49
C PRO A 70 5.70 19.14 8.69
N ALA A 71 4.90 20.06 9.25
CA ALA A 71 5.32 20.85 10.40
C ALA A 71 5.65 19.95 11.60
N GLY A 72 6.80 20.20 12.25
CA GLY A 72 7.23 19.44 13.43
C GLY A 72 7.93 18.12 13.14
N ILE A 73 8.20 17.79 11.86
CA ILE A 73 9.06 16.65 11.52
C ILE A 73 10.52 17.00 11.86
N GLU A 74 11.27 16.08 12.43
CA GLU A 74 12.66 16.29 12.84
C GLU A 74 13.62 15.91 11.71
N GLU A 75 14.58 16.82 11.41
CA GLU A 75 15.63 16.51 10.46
C GLU A 75 16.56 15.41 11.00
N ALA A 76 16.88 14.46 10.13
CA ALA A 76 17.78 13.37 10.46
C ALA A 76 19.20 13.90 10.69
N THR A 77 19.79 13.55 11.84
CA THR A 77 21.11 14.04 12.22
C THR A 77 22.26 13.34 11.49
N SER A 78 22.05 12.13 11.00
CA SER A 78 23.08 11.31 10.34
C SER A 78 22.47 10.42 9.24
N PRO A 79 21.80 11.01 8.25
CA PRO A 79 21.12 10.23 7.23
C PRO A 79 22.11 9.49 6.34
N LYS A 80 21.74 8.29 5.90
CA LYS A 80 22.53 7.49 4.94
C LYS A 80 22.78 8.25 3.64
N TYR A 81 21.81 9.05 3.21
CA TYR A 81 21.90 9.90 2.01
C TYR A 81 21.70 11.37 2.43
N PRO A 82 22.79 12.14 2.63
CA PRO A 82 22.69 13.56 2.95
C PRO A 82 22.01 14.38 1.84
N VAL A 83 21.42 15.51 2.21
CA VAL A 83 20.83 16.46 1.25
C VAL A 83 21.83 16.82 0.15
N GLY A 84 21.39 16.88 -1.09
CA GLY A 84 22.21 17.07 -2.28
C GLY A 84 22.77 15.78 -2.90
N THR A 85 22.61 14.63 -2.24
CA THR A 85 23.03 13.34 -2.80
C THR A 85 22.16 12.96 -4.00
N LYS A 86 22.81 12.56 -5.10
CA LYS A 86 22.12 12.00 -6.28
C LYS A 86 21.95 10.50 -6.11
N VAL A 87 20.74 10.01 -6.31
CA VAL A 87 20.38 8.60 -6.17
C VAL A 87 19.62 8.11 -7.40
N THR A 88 19.45 6.80 -7.50
CA THR A 88 18.48 6.19 -8.40
C THR A 88 17.38 5.60 -7.53
N LEU A 89 16.13 5.96 -7.81
CA LEU A 89 14.97 5.48 -7.06
C LEU A 89 14.71 4.01 -7.39
N THR A 90 14.27 3.27 -6.39
CA THR A 90 13.72 1.91 -6.50
C THR A 90 12.28 1.84 -6.00
N ALA A 91 11.75 3.00 -5.58
CA ALA A 91 10.34 3.13 -5.20
C ALA A 91 9.48 3.19 -6.47
N ASP A 92 8.31 2.58 -6.43
CA ASP A 92 7.41 2.39 -7.57
C ASP A 92 5.97 2.82 -7.28
N HIS A 93 5.73 3.54 -6.18
CA HIS A 93 4.39 3.97 -5.77
C HIS A 93 3.81 5.12 -6.59
N MET A 94 4.60 5.70 -7.51
CA MET A 94 4.15 6.66 -8.52
C MET A 94 4.70 6.25 -9.89
N GLU A 95 3.91 6.48 -10.94
CA GLU A 95 4.33 6.18 -12.30
C GLU A 95 5.63 6.90 -12.67
N GLY A 96 6.57 6.18 -13.27
CA GLY A 96 7.87 6.72 -13.69
C GLY A 96 8.88 6.95 -12.56
N MET A 97 8.57 6.53 -11.33
CA MET A 97 9.46 6.73 -10.18
C MET A 97 10.61 5.71 -10.16
N ASP A 98 10.31 4.42 -10.40
CA ASP A 98 11.34 3.38 -10.42
C ASP A 98 12.37 3.62 -11.53
N GLY A 99 13.65 3.49 -11.17
CA GLY A 99 14.79 3.75 -12.06
C GLY A 99 15.10 5.23 -12.32
N SER A 100 14.27 6.17 -11.87
CA SER A 100 14.48 7.60 -12.07
C SER A 100 15.68 8.12 -11.27
N LYS A 101 16.36 9.12 -11.84
CA LYS A 101 17.42 9.86 -11.14
C LYS A 101 16.76 10.93 -10.27
N ALA A 102 17.19 10.95 -9.01
CA ALA A 102 16.67 11.88 -8.03
C ALA A 102 17.79 12.56 -7.24
N THR A 103 17.45 13.70 -6.65
CA THR A 103 18.30 14.41 -5.70
C THR A 103 17.60 14.43 -4.35
N ILE A 104 18.29 14.04 -3.28
CA ILE A 104 17.79 14.17 -1.92
C ILE A 104 17.67 15.66 -1.57
N VAL A 105 16.48 16.13 -1.23
CA VAL A 105 16.21 17.51 -0.82
C VAL A 105 15.83 17.63 0.66
N GLY A 106 15.53 16.52 1.32
CA GLY A 106 15.29 16.44 2.76
C GLY A 106 15.53 15.03 3.28
N ALA A 107 15.89 14.92 4.56
CA ALA A 107 16.03 13.66 5.28
C ALA A 107 15.53 13.85 6.70
N PHE A 108 14.62 12.99 7.17
CA PHE A 108 13.91 13.16 8.42
C PHE A 108 13.83 11.85 9.19
N ASP A 109 13.95 11.92 10.50
CA ASP A 109 13.73 10.80 11.41
C ASP A 109 12.28 10.85 11.91
N THR A 110 11.47 9.88 11.50
CA THR A 110 10.06 9.79 11.85
C THR A 110 9.53 8.37 11.72
N TYR A 111 8.32 8.13 12.23
CA TYR A 111 7.58 6.92 11.93
C TYR A 111 6.78 7.10 10.65
N THR A 112 6.75 6.07 9.81
CA THR A 112 5.93 6.03 8.61
C THR A 112 4.89 4.92 8.71
N TYR A 113 3.76 5.13 8.03
CA TYR A 113 2.60 4.26 8.10
C TYR A 113 2.03 3.96 6.73
N ALA A 114 1.74 2.70 6.47
CA ALA A 114 0.73 2.35 5.48
C ALA A 114 -0.64 2.43 6.14
N VAL A 115 -1.63 3.02 5.46
CA VAL A 115 -2.95 3.25 6.02
C VAL A 115 -4.06 2.75 5.11
N ASN A 116 -5.13 2.25 5.74
CA ASN A 116 -6.38 1.92 5.06
C ASN A 116 -7.43 2.98 5.44
N PHE A 117 -8.08 3.60 4.45
CA PHE A 117 -9.11 4.61 4.72
C PHE A 117 -10.16 4.65 3.62
N THR A 118 -11.29 5.30 3.90
CA THR A 118 -12.28 5.65 2.89
C THR A 118 -12.26 7.17 2.72
N PRO A 119 -12.10 7.69 1.49
CA PRO A 119 -12.05 9.12 1.25
C PRO A 119 -13.29 9.84 1.80
N THR A 120 -13.11 11.00 2.42
CA THR A 120 -14.21 11.84 2.94
C THR A 120 -15.14 12.35 1.83
N THR A 121 -14.66 12.36 0.59
CA THR A 121 -15.43 12.72 -0.62
C THR A 121 -16.26 11.56 -1.15
N GLY A 122 -16.24 10.39 -0.52
CA GLY A 122 -16.84 9.16 -1.01
C GLY A 122 -15.94 8.42 -2.00
N GLY A 123 -16.39 7.24 -2.44
CA GLY A 123 -15.66 6.36 -3.33
C GLY A 123 -15.25 5.05 -2.68
N ALA A 124 -14.44 4.25 -3.39
CA ALA A 124 -13.95 2.97 -2.90
C ALA A 124 -12.95 3.15 -1.75
N PRO A 125 -12.91 2.20 -0.79
CA PRO A 125 -11.86 2.20 0.22
C PRO A 125 -10.47 2.06 -0.39
N VAL A 126 -9.54 2.90 0.06
CA VAL A 126 -8.12 2.85 -0.28
C VAL A 126 -7.42 1.94 0.72
N LYS A 127 -6.63 1.00 0.22
CA LYS A 127 -5.87 0.05 1.06
C LYS A 127 -4.37 0.24 0.85
N ASP A 128 -3.63 0.02 1.92
CA ASP A 128 -2.16 0.06 1.93
C ASP A 128 -1.57 1.33 1.29
N HIS A 129 -2.26 2.48 1.47
CA HIS A 129 -1.71 3.75 0.99
C HIS A 129 -0.42 4.08 1.72
N LYS A 130 0.64 4.22 0.98
CA LYS A 130 2.01 4.48 1.45
C LYS A 130 2.49 5.83 0.90
N TRP A 131 3.14 6.67 1.65
CA TRP A 131 3.40 6.60 3.10
C TRP A 131 2.79 7.82 3.76
N VAL A 132 2.32 7.67 4.98
CA VAL A 132 1.90 8.77 5.83
C VAL A 132 2.91 8.87 6.96
N VAL A 133 3.41 10.05 7.27
CA VAL A 133 4.34 10.23 8.39
C VAL A 133 3.59 10.56 9.68
N GLN A 134 4.26 10.37 10.83
CA GLN A 134 3.68 10.62 12.15
C GLN A 134 2.99 11.98 12.27
N GLN A 135 3.60 13.02 11.69
CA GLN A 135 3.14 14.41 11.74
C GLN A 135 1.89 14.68 10.90
N GLU A 136 1.50 13.75 10.07
CA GLU A 136 0.29 13.79 9.24
C GLU A 136 -0.88 13.00 9.83
N ILE A 137 -0.73 12.58 11.08
CA ILE A 137 -1.77 11.89 11.84
C ILE A 137 -2.17 12.76 13.03
N LYS A 138 -3.46 13.06 13.11
CA LYS A 138 -4.01 13.89 14.16
C LYS A 138 -3.75 13.29 15.54
N ASP A 139 -3.20 14.11 16.45
CA ASP A 139 -2.96 13.74 17.85
C ASP A 139 -2.13 12.45 18.03
N ALA A 140 -1.27 12.11 17.05
CA ALA A 140 -0.48 10.86 17.07
C ALA A 140 0.54 10.80 18.22
N GLY A 141 0.91 11.95 18.79
CA GLY A 141 1.93 12.02 19.85
C GLY A 141 3.34 11.76 19.32
N SER A 142 4.22 11.24 20.17
CA SER A 142 5.64 11.02 19.84
C SER A 142 6.04 9.54 19.81
N LYS A 143 5.10 8.62 19.93
CA LYS A 143 5.38 7.18 19.92
C LYS A 143 4.82 6.54 18.67
N GLN A 144 5.53 5.53 18.16
CA GLN A 144 5.05 4.71 17.07
C GLN A 144 3.66 4.12 17.38
N LEU A 145 2.74 4.28 16.44
CA LEU A 145 1.41 3.70 16.52
C LEU A 145 1.45 2.23 16.10
N ALA A 146 0.71 1.41 16.83
CA ALA A 146 0.61 -0.02 16.53
C ALA A 146 -0.30 -0.27 15.32
N ASP A 147 -0.03 -1.37 14.61
CA ASP A 147 -0.91 -1.88 13.55
C ASP A 147 -2.33 -2.11 14.11
N GLY A 148 -3.34 -1.78 13.32
CA GLY A 148 -4.74 -1.82 13.72
C GLY A 148 -5.23 -0.59 14.48
N THR A 149 -4.36 0.38 14.82
CA THR A 149 -4.78 1.62 15.48
C THR A 149 -5.67 2.45 14.56
N GLU A 150 -6.82 2.90 15.08
CA GLU A 150 -7.69 3.85 14.39
C GLU A 150 -7.18 5.28 14.59
N VAL A 151 -7.07 6.02 13.48
CA VAL A 151 -6.54 7.37 13.44
C VAL A 151 -7.40 8.30 12.59
N THR A 152 -7.11 9.60 12.64
CA THR A 152 -7.65 10.58 11.69
C THR A 152 -6.48 11.18 10.93
N LEU A 153 -6.55 11.16 9.60
CA LEU A 153 -5.50 11.68 8.74
C LEU A 153 -5.55 13.21 8.63
N GLU A 154 -4.38 13.84 8.64
CA GLU A 154 -4.16 15.23 8.28
C GLU A 154 -3.40 15.38 6.96
N ALA A 155 -2.88 14.25 6.43
CA ALA A 155 -2.26 14.16 5.11
C ALA A 155 -3.22 14.59 3.99
N GLU A 156 -2.67 15.23 2.96
CA GLU A 156 -3.40 15.70 1.78
C GLU A 156 -2.81 15.12 0.49
N HIS A 157 -2.24 13.90 0.53
CA HIS A 157 -1.60 13.27 -0.63
C HIS A 157 -2.57 12.99 -1.77
N MET A 158 -3.85 12.86 -1.46
CA MET A 158 -4.91 12.66 -2.43
C MET A 158 -6.23 13.24 -1.96
N LYS A 159 -7.14 13.47 -2.91
CA LYS A 159 -8.46 14.05 -2.65
C LYS A 159 -9.25 13.21 -1.64
N GLY A 160 -9.75 13.87 -0.59
CA GLY A 160 -10.56 13.22 0.44
C GLY A 160 -9.76 12.47 1.51
N MET A 161 -8.44 12.58 1.53
CA MET A 161 -7.61 11.97 2.55
C MET A 161 -7.65 12.75 3.87
N LYS A 162 -7.54 14.07 3.81
CA LYS A 162 -7.60 14.91 5.01
C LYS A 162 -8.93 14.77 5.75
N GLY A 163 -8.85 14.51 7.04
CA GLY A 163 -10.00 14.26 7.92
C GLY A 163 -10.59 12.86 7.82
N ALA A 164 -10.09 12.00 6.92
CA ALA A 164 -10.55 10.62 6.81
C ALA A 164 -10.20 9.81 8.08
N LYS A 165 -11.11 8.92 8.47
CA LYS A 165 -10.81 7.87 9.44
C LYS A 165 -10.04 6.77 8.75
N ALA A 166 -8.94 6.38 9.36
CA ALA A 166 -8.03 5.37 8.82
C ALA A 166 -7.64 4.35 9.89
N THR A 167 -7.15 3.20 9.42
CA THR A 167 -6.54 2.19 10.27
C THR A 167 -5.09 2.02 9.83
N ILE A 168 -4.17 1.98 10.78
CA ILE A 168 -2.77 1.68 10.53
C ILE A 168 -2.67 0.23 10.04
N ALA A 169 -2.15 0.03 8.83
CA ALA A 169 -1.93 -1.30 8.27
C ALA A 169 -0.53 -1.84 8.61
N SER A 170 0.46 -0.97 8.59
CA SER A 170 1.84 -1.27 9.03
C SER A 170 2.58 0.02 9.37
N SER A 171 3.67 -0.11 10.12
CA SER A 171 4.51 1.00 10.54
C SER A 171 5.99 0.66 10.42
N THR A 172 6.83 1.67 10.13
CA THR A 172 8.29 1.58 10.15
C THR A 172 8.90 2.73 10.95
N ASP A 173 10.10 2.51 11.48
CA ASP A 173 10.93 3.50 12.17
C ASP A 173 12.22 3.64 11.37
N GLU A 174 12.27 4.62 10.49
CA GLU A 174 13.39 4.80 9.58
C GLU A 174 13.52 6.25 9.09
N THR A 175 14.71 6.59 8.59
CA THR A 175 14.92 7.89 7.93
C THR A 175 14.11 7.95 6.64
N VAL A 176 13.25 8.97 6.54
CA VAL A 176 12.43 9.29 5.36
C VAL A 176 13.13 10.35 4.53
N TYR A 177 13.05 10.22 3.22
CA TYR A 177 13.70 11.13 2.29
C TYR A 177 12.68 11.87 1.43
N MET A 178 12.85 13.19 1.33
CA MET A 178 12.24 13.97 0.27
C MET A 178 13.20 14.01 -0.92
N VAL A 179 12.66 13.82 -2.10
CA VAL A 179 13.45 13.74 -3.33
C VAL A 179 12.83 14.59 -4.43
N ASP A 180 13.70 15.28 -5.18
CA ASP A 180 13.34 15.84 -6.48
C ASP A 180 13.72 14.84 -7.57
N TYR A 181 12.78 14.47 -8.45
CA TYR A 181 13.05 13.61 -9.59
C TYR A 181 12.26 14.06 -10.81
N GLU A 182 12.72 13.68 -11.99
CA GLU A 182 12.00 13.93 -13.24
C GLU A 182 11.28 12.63 -13.65
N ALA A 183 9.96 12.63 -13.58
CA ALA A 183 9.15 11.53 -14.09
C ALA A 183 9.13 11.58 -15.63
N GLY A 184 9.74 10.58 -16.26
CA GLY A 184 9.62 10.20 -17.69
C GLY A 184 9.16 11.21 -18.72
N GLY A 185 9.76 12.43 -18.75
CA GLY A 185 9.54 13.40 -19.84
C GLY A 185 8.51 14.48 -19.59
N MET A 186 7.90 14.59 -18.44
CA MET A 186 7.17 15.79 -18.03
C MET A 186 8.15 16.77 -17.38
N LYS A 187 8.36 17.91 -18.08
CA LYS A 187 9.05 19.08 -17.56
C LYS A 187 8.01 20.01 -16.97
#